data_d8b57e9414db6f0bb63c6d6e6507ba04
#
_entry.id   d8b57e9414db6f0bb63c6d6e6507ba04
#
_cell.length_a   1.000
_cell.length_b   1.000
_cell.length_c   1.000
_cell.angle_alpha   90.00
_cell.angle_beta   90.00
_cell.angle_gamma   90.00
#
_symmetry.space_group_name_H-M   'P 1'
#
loop_
_entity.id
_entity.type
_entity.pdbx_description
1 polymer ?
#
loop_
_entity_poly.entity_id
_entity_poly.type
_entity_poly.pdbx_seq_one_letter_code
_entity_poly.pdbx_strand_id
1 'polypeptide(L)'
;YSRLGVHFDSYYYESDTYLLGKETVDEGLSKGIFYAKDDGSVWVDLTDEGLDEKLLLRSDGTSVYMTQDLGTARLRYTNHPDMKGMVYTVGNEQDYHFKVLFLILKKLGYDWASQLHHLSYGMVDLPSGKMKSREGTVVDADALMDEMHATAKQISQELGKLDGMTEDEKETLYH
;
A
#
# COMPACT_ATOMS: atom_id res chain seq x y z
N TYR A 1 -10.94 8.54 7.20
CA TYR A 1 -10.80 9.25 5.92
C TYR A 1 -11.82 10.38 5.76
N SER A 2 -13.08 10.19 6.17
CA SER A 2 -14.11 11.24 6.07
C SER A 2 -13.73 12.51 6.83
N ARG A 3 -13.07 12.42 8.00
CA ARG A 3 -12.55 13.58 8.76
C ARG A 3 -11.48 14.36 7.98
N LEU A 4 -10.73 13.69 7.10
CA LEU A 4 -9.71 14.31 6.25
C LEU A 4 -10.28 14.79 4.90
N GLY A 5 -11.59 14.67 4.69
CA GLY A 5 -12.22 15.00 3.41
C GLY A 5 -11.78 14.10 2.25
N VAL A 6 -11.24 12.92 2.56
CA VAL A 6 -10.74 11.99 1.55
C VAL A 6 -11.81 10.95 1.21
N HIS A 7 -12.09 10.83 -0.08
CA HIS A 7 -13.01 9.84 -0.65
C HIS A 7 -12.27 8.96 -1.65
N PHE A 8 -12.69 7.70 -1.73
CA PHE A 8 -12.12 6.72 -2.65
C PHE A 8 -13.22 6.17 -3.57
N ASP A 9 -12.89 5.99 -4.84
CA ASP A 9 -13.81 5.41 -5.82
C ASP A 9 -13.96 3.90 -5.66
N SER A 10 -12.92 3.23 -5.14
CA SER A 10 -12.90 1.78 -4.95
C SER A 10 -12.10 1.36 -3.72
N TYR A 11 -12.53 0.27 -3.10
CA TYR A 11 -11.86 -0.33 -1.94
C TYR A 11 -11.47 -1.78 -2.28
N TYR A 12 -10.23 -2.15 -1.93
CA TYR A 12 -9.70 -3.49 -2.09
C TYR A 12 -9.16 -3.96 -0.73
N TYR A 13 -9.94 -4.80 -0.07
CA TYR A 13 -9.55 -5.35 1.23
C TYR A 13 -8.74 -6.63 1.06
N GLU A 14 -7.73 -6.82 1.90
CA GLU A 14 -6.89 -8.02 1.89
C GLU A 14 -7.72 -9.31 2.04
N SER A 15 -8.77 -9.27 2.87
CA SER A 15 -9.72 -10.38 3.03
C SER A 15 -10.33 -10.87 1.72
N ASP A 16 -10.51 -9.96 0.76
CA ASP A 16 -11.19 -10.23 -0.51
C ASP A 16 -10.19 -10.57 -1.63
N THR A 17 -8.94 -10.12 -1.47
CA THR A 17 -7.93 -10.20 -2.54
C THR A 17 -6.90 -11.32 -2.33
N TYR A 18 -6.82 -11.91 -1.14
CA TYR A 18 -5.74 -12.84 -0.82
C TYR A 18 -5.73 -14.13 -1.68
N LEU A 19 -6.88 -14.54 -2.24
CA LEU A 19 -6.99 -15.71 -3.13
C LEU A 19 -6.66 -15.41 -4.60
N LEU A 20 -6.72 -14.15 -5.00
CA LEU A 20 -6.60 -13.75 -6.42
C LEU A 20 -5.21 -14.00 -7.02
N GLY A 21 -4.20 -14.11 -6.17
CA GLY A 21 -2.84 -14.36 -6.62
C GLY A 21 -2.62 -15.74 -7.22
N LYS A 22 -3.42 -16.75 -6.84
CA LYS A 22 -3.25 -18.12 -7.34
C LYS A 22 -3.45 -18.25 -8.85
N GLU A 23 -4.46 -17.58 -9.39
CA GLU A 23 -4.68 -17.56 -10.85
C GLU A 23 -3.48 -16.94 -11.60
N THR A 24 -2.87 -15.91 -11.02
CA THR A 24 -1.67 -15.28 -11.60
C THR A 24 -0.46 -16.21 -11.51
N VAL A 25 -0.38 -17.04 -10.46
CA VAL A 25 0.67 -18.05 -10.34
C VAL A 25 0.48 -19.16 -11.38
N ASP A 26 -0.75 -19.65 -11.57
CA ASP A 26 -1.06 -20.67 -12.58
C ASP A 26 -0.75 -20.15 -13.99
N GLU A 27 -1.06 -18.89 -14.27
CA GLU A 27 -0.68 -18.22 -15.52
C GLU A 27 0.86 -18.21 -15.70
N GLY A 28 1.61 -17.82 -14.69
CA GLY A 28 3.06 -17.77 -14.73
C GLY A 28 3.71 -19.14 -14.91
N LEU A 29 3.18 -20.17 -14.28
CA LEU A 29 3.59 -21.56 -14.48
C LEU A 29 3.32 -22.02 -15.93
N SER A 30 2.13 -21.73 -16.46
CA SER A 30 1.75 -22.11 -17.83
C SER A 30 2.63 -21.44 -18.90
N LYS A 31 3.12 -20.23 -18.63
CA LYS A 31 4.02 -19.46 -19.47
C LYS A 31 5.50 -19.84 -19.28
N GLY A 32 5.84 -20.71 -18.32
CA GLY A 32 7.22 -21.06 -17.97
C GLY A 32 8.03 -19.92 -17.35
N ILE A 33 7.35 -18.89 -16.83
CA ILE A 33 7.96 -17.76 -16.13
C ILE A 33 8.19 -18.11 -14.66
N PHE A 34 7.26 -18.87 -14.08
CA PHE A 34 7.36 -19.43 -12.74
C PHE A 34 7.66 -20.93 -12.84
N TYR A 35 8.23 -21.49 -11.78
CA TYR A 35 8.56 -22.90 -11.73
C TYR A 35 8.29 -23.47 -10.32
N ALA A 36 7.96 -24.75 -10.29
CA ALA A 36 7.78 -25.48 -9.05
C ALA A 36 9.07 -26.19 -8.65
N LYS A 37 9.40 -26.17 -7.35
CA LYS A 37 10.46 -26.99 -6.76
C LYS A 37 9.90 -28.35 -6.34
N ASP A 38 10.79 -29.29 -6.02
CA ASP A 38 10.44 -30.68 -5.66
C ASP A 38 9.53 -30.76 -4.42
N ASP A 39 9.59 -29.77 -3.55
CA ASP A 39 8.75 -29.66 -2.36
C ASP A 39 7.33 -29.10 -2.64
N GLY A 40 7.03 -28.79 -3.92
CA GLY A 40 5.76 -28.20 -4.35
C GLY A 40 5.66 -26.69 -4.21
N SER A 41 6.67 -26.01 -3.69
CA SER A 41 6.72 -24.55 -3.64
C SER A 41 6.89 -23.94 -5.03
N VAL A 42 6.31 -22.75 -5.27
CA VAL A 42 6.41 -22.06 -6.57
C VAL A 42 7.25 -20.82 -6.44
N TRP A 43 8.16 -20.62 -7.38
CA TRP A 43 9.16 -19.57 -7.39
C TRP A 43 9.22 -18.86 -8.73
N VAL A 44 9.79 -17.65 -8.72
CA VAL A 44 10.22 -16.93 -9.91
C VAL A 44 11.71 -16.61 -9.80
N ASP A 45 12.44 -16.84 -10.88
CA ASP A 45 13.86 -16.48 -11.00
C ASP A 45 13.97 -15.04 -11.52
N LEU A 46 14.69 -14.20 -10.75
CA LEU A 46 14.98 -12.82 -11.07
C LEU A 46 16.48 -12.54 -11.07
N THR A 47 17.29 -13.59 -11.14
CA THR A 47 18.76 -13.48 -11.04
C THR A 47 19.37 -12.76 -12.24
N ASP A 48 18.78 -12.90 -13.43
CA ASP A 48 19.19 -12.17 -14.64
C ASP A 48 19.02 -10.65 -14.50
N GLU A 49 18.12 -10.20 -13.62
CA GLU A 49 17.90 -8.78 -13.29
C GLU A 49 18.67 -8.32 -12.04
N GLY A 50 19.58 -9.17 -11.55
CA GLY A 50 20.41 -8.89 -10.38
C GLY A 50 19.64 -8.92 -9.06
N LEU A 51 18.55 -9.68 -9.00
CA LEU A 51 17.75 -9.93 -7.81
C LEU A 51 17.80 -11.43 -7.47
N ASP A 52 17.26 -11.80 -6.31
CA ASP A 52 17.16 -13.21 -5.90
C ASP A 52 15.92 -13.89 -6.48
N GLU A 53 15.92 -15.23 -6.47
CA GLU A 53 14.67 -15.99 -6.62
C GLU A 53 13.64 -15.57 -5.57
N LYS A 54 12.36 -15.49 -5.96
CA LYS A 54 11.26 -15.12 -5.05
C LYS A 54 10.24 -16.23 -4.95
N LEU A 55 9.91 -16.57 -3.70
CA LEU A 55 8.82 -17.47 -3.37
C LEU A 55 7.48 -16.80 -3.68
N LEU A 56 6.60 -17.54 -4.35
CA LEU A 56 5.22 -17.13 -4.66
C LEU A 56 4.21 -17.99 -3.93
N LEU A 57 4.37 -19.30 -3.91
CA LEU A 57 3.56 -20.21 -3.10
C LEU A 57 4.47 -21.09 -2.24
N ARG A 58 4.07 -21.29 -1.00
CA ARG A 58 4.72 -22.26 -0.12
C ARG A 58 4.40 -23.68 -0.57
N SER A 59 5.13 -24.65 -0.04
CA SER A 59 4.94 -26.08 -0.33
C SER A 59 3.53 -26.60 0.01
N ASP A 60 2.85 -25.97 0.95
CA ASP A 60 1.45 -26.26 1.31
C ASP A 60 0.43 -25.54 0.39
N GLY A 61 0.89 -24.81 -0.63
CA GLY A 61 0.06 -24.03 -1.55
C GLY A 61 -0.46 -22.72 -1.00
N THR A 62 0.01 -22.29 0.19
CA THR A 62 -0.37 -20.98 0.72
C THR A 62 0.37 -19.85 0.04
N SER A 63 -0.34 -18.73 -0.19
CA SER A 63 0.20 -17.52 -0.79
C SER A 63 1.11 -16.77 0.18
N VAL A 64 2.05 -16.01 -0.39
CA VAL A 64 2.81 -14.97 0.31
C VAL A 64 2.31 -13.58 -0.11
N TYR A 65 2.73 -12.53 0.57
CA TYR A 65 2.30 -11.16 0.25
C TYR A 65 2.53 -10.78 -1.22
N MET A 66 3.66 -11.18 -1.80
CA MET A 66 3.94 -10.93 -3.21
C MET A 66 2.85 -11.48 -4.13
N THR A 67 2.38 -12.69 -3.86
CA THR A 67 1.31 -13.34 -4.64
C THR A 67 -0.01 -12.60 -4.52
N GLN A 68 -0.34 -12.14 -3.33
CA GLN A 68 -1.55 -11.35 -3.08
C GLN A 68 -1.51 -10.03 -3.85
N ASP A 69 -0.35 -9.35 -3.85
CA ASP A 69 -0.16 -8.08 -4.55
C ASP A 69 -0.20 -8.24 -6.06
N LEU A 70 0.33 -9.34 -6.61
CA LEU A 70 0.19 -9.69 -8.02
C LEU A 70 -1.28 -9.81 -8.43
N GLY A 71 -2.07 -10.55 -7.65
CA GLY A 71 -3.50 -10.71 -7.87
C GLY A 71 -4.26 -9.40 -7.76
N THR A 72 -3.95 -8.59 -6.76
CA THR A 72 -4.59 -7.30 -6.53
C THR A 72 -4.28 -6.30 -7.66
N ALA A 73 -3.05 -6.25 -8.13
CA ALA A 73 -2.66 -5.39 -9.25
C ALA A 73 -3.44 -5.75 -10.52
N ARG A 74 -3.54 -7.06 -10.82
CA ARG A 74 -4.33 -7.57 -11.95
C ARG A 74 -5.81 -7.23 -11.81
N LEU A 75 -6.40 -7.42 -10.62
CA LEU A 75 -7.80 -7.10 -10.36
C LEU A 75 -8.09 -5.61 -10.57
N ARG A 76 -7.23 -4.72 -10.08
CA ARG A 76 -7.37 -3.27 -10.26
C ARG A 76 -7.40 -2.90 -11.74
N TYR A 77 -6.50 -3.45 -12.52
CA TYR A 77 -6.49 -3.21 -13.97
C TYR A 77 -7.73 -3.79 -14.67
N THR A 78 -8.20 -4.95 -14.24
CA THR A 78 -9.44 -5.56 -14.79
C THR A 78 -10.66 -4.70 -14.48
N ASN A 79 -10.75 -4.14 -13.28
CA ASN A 79 -11.87 -3.29 -12.86
C ASN A 79 -11.81 -1.89 -13.48
N HIS A 80 -10.62 -1.43 -13.85
CA HIS A 80 -10.39 -0.10 -14.42
C HIS A 80 -9.56 -0.20 -15.72
N PRO A 81 -10.12 -0.78 -16.81
CA PRO A 81 -9.35 -1.07 -18.03
C PRO A 81 -8.87 0.19 -18.76
N ASP A 82 -9.48 1.34 -18.51
CA ASP A 82 -9.07 2.63 -19.07
C ASP A 82 -7.93 3.30 -18.32
N MET A 83 -7.48 2.70 -17.23
CA MET A 83 -6.40 3.21 -16.41
C MET A 83 -5.10 3.29 -17.22
N LYS A 84 -4.42 4.46 -17.20
CA LYS A 84 -3.17 4.70 -17.94
C LYS A 84 -1.92 4.41 -17.13
N GLY A 85 -2.06 4.23 -15.83
CA GLY A 85 -0.98 3.92 -14.92
C GLY A 85 -1.49 3.73 -13.51
N MET A 86 -0.63 3.23 -12.62
CA MET A 86 -0.99 3.00 -11.22
C MET A 86 0.14 3.50 -10.33
N VAL A 87 -0.22 4.33 -9.34
CA VAL A 87 0.73 4.85 -8.36
C VAL A 87 0.44 4.21 -7.01
N TYR A 88 1.47 3.59 -6.44
CA TYR A 88 1.43 3.01 -5.10
C TYR A 88 2.08 4.00 -4.13
N THR A 89 1.30 4.62 -3.25
CA THR A 89 1.80 5.52 -2.21
C THR A 89 2.04 4.73 -0.93
N VAL A 90 3.27 4.29 -0.74
CA VAL A 90 3.68 3.39 0.36
C VAL A 90 5.06 3.80 0.87
N GLY A 91 5.34 3.53 2.15
CA GLY A 91 6.62 3.86 2.78
C GLY A 91 7.84 3.19 2.11
N ASN A 92 8.99 3.83 2.20
CA ASN A 92 10.24 3.41 1.56
C ASN A 92 10.77 2.04 2.04
N GLU A 93 10.28 1.52 3.14
CA GLU A 93 10.58 0.13 3.56
C GLU A 93 10.11 -0.91 2.55
N GLN A 94 9.19 -0.54 1.65
CA GLN A 94 8.63 -1.41 0.60
C GLN A 94 9.28 -1.21 -0.78
N ASP A 95 10.32 -0.38 -0.92
CA ASP A 95 10.98 -0.08 -2.21
C ASP A 95 11.39 -1.36 -2.96
N TYR A 96 12.03 -2.29 -2.25
CA TYR A 96 12.44 -3.55 -2.83
C TYR A 96 11.26 -4.44 -3.23
N HIS A 97 10.20 -4.48 -2.41
CA HIS A 97 8.99 -5.25 -2.69
C HIS A 97 8.33 -4.76 -3.99
N PHE A 98 8.13 -3.45 -4.15
CA PHE A 98 7.53 -2.90 -5.37
C PHE A 98 8.41 -3.06 -6.60
N LYS A 99 9.73 -2.94 -6.46
CA LYS A 99 10.66 -3.26 -7.55
C LYS A 99 10.46 -4.68 -8.06
N VAL A 100 10.36 -5.65 -7.15
CA VAL A 100 10.12 -7.06 -7.49
C VAL A 100 8.74 -7.26 -8.09
N LEU A 101 7.69 -6.69 -7.49
CA LEU A 101 6.31 -6.79 -7.97
C LEU A 101 6.19 -6.31 -9.42
N PHE A 102 6.70 -5.13 -9.74
CA PHE A 102 6.62 -4.55 -11.08
C PHE A 102 7.40 -5.37 -12.10
N LEU A 103 8.55 -5.91 -11.69
CA LEU A 103 9.35 -6.77 -12.54
C LEU A 103 8.62 -8.08 -12.89
N ILE A 104 8.01 -8.73 -11.91
CA ILE A 104 7.24 -9.96 -12.13
C ILE A 104 6.05 -9.70 -13.07
N LEU A 105 5.29 -8.63 -12.86
CA LEU A 105 4.19 -8.24 -13.73
C LEU A 105 4.64 -7.99 -15.17
N LYS A 106 5.82 -7.37 -15.34
CA LYS A 106 6.43 -7.17 -16.66
C LYS A 106 6.86 -8.51 -17.30
N LYS A 107 7.46 -9.42 -16.53
CA LYS A 107 7.83 -10.77 -17.04
C LYS A 107 6.59 -11.58 -17.46
N LEU A 108 5.46 -11.41 -16.76
CA LEU A 108 4.18 -12.01 -17.14
C LEU A 108 3.61 -11.47 -18.45
N GLY A 109 4.17 -10.37 -18.97
CA GLY A 109 3.79 -9.78 -20.25
C GLY A 109 2.63 -8.80 -20.14
N TYR A 110 2.37 -8.22 -18.96
CA TYR A 110 1.37 -7.17 -18.82
C TYR A 110 1.93 -5.83 -19.30
N ASP A 111 1.45 -5.32 -20.42
CA ASP A 111 1.91 -4.06 -21.04
C ASP A 111 1.82 -2.86 -20.09
N TRP A 112 0.79 -2.84 -19.27
CA TRP A 112 0.55 -1.80 -18.27
C TRP A 112 1.55 -1.84 -17.11
N ALA A 113 2.32 -2.91 -16.93
CA ALA A 113 3.33 -3.01 -15.88
C ALA A 113 4.43 -1.95 -16.01
N SER A 114 4.66 -1.42 -17.22
CA SER A 114 5.58 -0.31 -17.46
C SER A 114 5.10 1.04 -16.92
N GLN A 115 3.80 1.15 -16.60
CA GLN A 115 3.14 2.35 -16.09
C GLN A 115 2.88 2.31 -14.57
N LEU A 116 3.50 1.35 -13.88
CA LEU A 116 3.43 1.25 -12.43
C LEU A 116 4.51 2.10 -11.79
N HIS A 117 4.15 2.84 -10.75
CA HIS A 117 5.08 3.70 -10.03
C HIS A 117 4.90 3.56 -8.52
N HIS A 118 6.00 3.39 -7.79
CA HIS A 118 6.02 3.47 -6.35
C HIS A 118 6.37 4.89 -5.92
N LEU A 119 5.38 5.63 -5.43
CA LEU A 119 5.58 6.92 -4.77
C LEU A 119 6.02 6.63 -3.33
N SER A 120 7.33 6.43 -3.17
CA SER A 120 7.97 6.13 -1.91
C SER A 120 8.06 7.35 -1.02
N TYR A 121 7.68 7.23 0.25
CA TYR A 121 7.87 8.29 1.23
C TYR A 121 8.67 7.79 2.44
N GLY A 122 9.40 8.72 3.10
CA GLY A 122 10.15 8.42 4.30
C GLY A 122 9.23 8.08 5.47
N MET A 123 9.68 7.16 6.33
CA MET A 123 8.93 6.80 7.54
C MET A 123 8.84 7.99 8.50
N VAL A 124 7.70 8.12 9.15
CA VAL A 124 7.49 9.08 10.23
C VAL A 124 7.77 8.37 11.55
N ASP A 125 8.80 8.85 12.25
CA ASP A 125 9.20 8.30 13.53
C ASP A 125 8.74 9.22 14.68
N LEU A 126 8.42 8.64 15.83
CA LEU A 126 8.21 9.38 17.06
C LEU A 126 9.57 9.86 17.63
N PRO A 127 9.60 10.89 18.48
CA PRO A 127 10.83 11.27 19.20
C PRO A 127 11.46 10.12 20.00
N SER A 128 10.65 9.15 20.40
CA SER A 128 11.06 7.91 21.08
C SER A 128 11.56 6.80 20.15
N GLY A 129 11.48 6.99 18.82
CA GLY A 129 11.87 6.01 17.80
C GLY A 129 10.72 5.52 16.92
N LYS A 130 10.95 4.41 16.23
CA LYS A 130 9.96 3.86 15.28
C LYS A 130 8.65 3.46 15.95
N MET A 131 7.53 3.79 15.28
CA MET A 131 6.22 3.27 15.68
C MET A 131 6.14 1.76 15.40
N LYS A 132 5.76 0.99 16.41
CA LYS A 132 5.63 -0.46 16.30
C LYS A 132 4.28 -0.92 16.86
N SER A 133 3.41 -1.39 15.99
CA SER A 133 2.06 -1.84 16.35
C SER A 133 2.08 -2.97 17.40
N ARG A 134 3.04 -3.87 17.32
CA ARG A 134 3.18 -5.00 18.26
C ARG A 134 3.63 -4.59 19.66
N GLU A 135 4.25 -3.42 19.79
CA GLU A 135 4.77 -2.87 21.07
C GLU A 135 3.83 -1.79 21.64
N GLY A 136 2.70 -1.52 21.02
CA GLY A 136 1.74 -0.53 21.47
C GLY A 136 2.20 0.93 21.33
N THR A 137 3.29 1.18 20.59
CA THR A 137 3.85 2.53 20.35
C THR A 137 3.28 3.14 19.07
N VAL A 138 1.97 3.00 18.85
CA VAL A 138 1.29 3.57 17.68
C VAL A 138 0.54 4.82 18.12
N VAL A 139 0.66 5.90 17.35
CA VAL A 139 -0.20 7.07 17.49
C VAL A 139 -1.45 6.81 16.66
N ASP A 140 -2.60 6.81 17.31
CA ASP A 140 -3.88 6.71 16.65
C ASP A 140 -4.16 7.98 15.83
N ALA A 141 -4.61 7.83 14.58
CA ALA A 141 -4.81 8.96 13.68
C ALA A 141 -5.95 9.86 14.14
N ASP A 142 -7.02 9.30 14.72
CA ASP A 142 -8.12 10.10 15.24
C ASP A 142 -7.70 10.89 16.49
N ALA A 143 -6.91 10.26 17.38
CA ALA A 143 -6.37 10.95 18.55
C ALA A 143 -5.42 12.09 18.15
N LEU A 144 -4.58 11.88 17.13
CA LEU A 144 -3.69 12.92 16.60
C LEU A 144 -4.51 14.12 16.05
N MET A 145 -5.57 13.86 15.29
CA MET A 145 -6.44 14.91 14.77
C MET A 145 -7.14 15.68 15.89
N ASP A 146 -7.59 14.99 16.94
CA ASP A 146 -8.20 15.63 18.11
C ASP A 146 -7.21 16.54 18.86
N GLU A 147 -5.97 16.09 19.03
CA GLU A 147 -4.90 16.88 19.65
C GLU A 147 -4.54 18.11 18.81
N MET A 148 -4.43 17.96 17.49
CA MET A 148 -4.16 19.08 16.58
C MET A 148 -5.28 20.11 16.62
N HIS A 149 -6.54 19.68 16.59
CA HIS A 149 -7.70 20.56 16.72
C HIS A 149 -7.69 21.33 18.06
N ALA A 150 -7.47 20.64 19.17
CA ALA A 150 -7.39 21.27 20.49
C ALA A 150 -6.24 22.28 20.57
N THR A 151 -5.09 21.95 20.00
CA THR A 151 -3.92 22.83 19.95
C THR A 151 -4.21 24.08 19.09
N ALA A 152 -4.82 23.92 17.93
CA ALA A 152 -5.21 25.04 17.07
C ALA A 152 -6.18 25.99 17.79
N LYS A 153 -7.15 25.43 18.50
CA LYS A 153 -8.12 26.18 19.32
C LYS A 153 -7.43 26.99 20.41
N GLN A 154 -6.54 26.35 21.17
CA GLN A 154 -5.81 27.03 22.25
C GLN A 154 -4.94 28.17 21.69
N ILE A 155 -4.14 27.92 20.67
CA ILE A 155 -3.26 28.95 20.08
C ILE A 155 -4.09 30.12 19.53
N SER A 156 -5.21 29.84 18.87
CA SER A 156 -6.07 30.87 18.30
C SER A 156 -6.70 31.77 19.39
N GLN A 157 -7.09 31.16 20.50
CA GLN A 157 -7.62 31.92 21.67
C GLN A 157 -6.52 32.79 22.32
N GLU A 158 -5.31 32.25 22.51
CA GLU A 158 -4.19 33.01 23.09
C GLU A 158 -3.77 34.19 22.21
N LEU A 159 -3.86 34.07 20.90
CA LEU A 159 -3.56 35.14 19.97
C LEU A 159 -4.61 36.25 19.92
N GLY A 160 -5.80 36.02 20.46
CA GLY A 160 -6.88 37.02 20.55
C GLY A 160 -7.40 37.52 19.18
N LYS A 161 -7.21 36.73 18.11
CA LYS A 161 -7.58 37.12 16.72
C LYS A 161 -8.98 36.62 16.30
N LEU A 162 -9.79 36.15 17.23
CA LEU A 162 -11.11 35.57 16.98
C LEU A 162 -12.26 36.53 17.19
N ASP A 163 -11.96 37.79 17.49
CA ASP A 163 -12.98 38.81 17.75
C ASP A 163 -13.84 39.05 16.51
N GLY A 164 -15.16 38.92 16.69
CA GLY A 164 -16.14 39.09 15.62
C GLY A 164 -16.48 37.82 14.82
N MET A 165 -15.80 36.72 15.07
CA MET A 165 -16.12 35.40 14.46
C MET A 165 -17.22 34.68 15.25
N THR A 166 -18.14 34.05 14.53
CA THR A 166 -19.12 33.13 15.12
C THR A 166 -18.45 31.84 15.60
N GLU A 167 -19.10 31.06 16.44
CA GLU A 167 -18.56 29.77 16.91
C GLU A 167 -18.37 28.79 15.74
N ASP A 168 -19.25 28.79 14.75
CA ASP A 168 -19.13 27.93 13.55
C ASP A 168 -17.92 28.31 12.69
N GLU A 169 -17.63 29.61 12.52
CA GLU A 169 -16.45 30.10 11.85
C GLU A 169 -15.18 29.74 12.61
N LYS A 170 -15.18 29.81 13.93
CA LYS A 170 -14.06 29.39 14.77
C LYS A 170 -13.81 27.89 14.67
N GLU A 171 -14.87 27.06 14.75
CA GLU A 171 -14.72 25.60 14.60
C GLU A 171 -14.19 25.24 13.19
N THR A 172 -14.62 25.93 12.13
CA THR A 172 -14.10 25.74 10.79
C THR A 172 -12.60 26.09 10.69
N LEU A 173 -12.15 27.10 11.45
CA LEU A 173 -10.74 27.50 11.48
C LEU A 173 -9.84 26.47 12.19
N TYR A 174 -10.39 25.75 13.18
CA TYR A 174 -9.63 24.76 13.95
C TYR A 174 -9.48 23.40 13.20
N HIS A 175 -10.29 23.16 12.19
CA HIS A 175 -10.25 21.98 11.31
C HIS A 175 -9.23 22.15 10.18
#